data_8deeae51f157542887a1bd95ee9e97b8
#
_entry.id   8deeae51f157542887a1bd95ee9e97b8
#
_cell.length_a   1.000
_cell.length_b   1.000
_cell.length_c   1.000
_cell.angle_alpha   90.00
_cell.angle_beta   90.00
_cell.angle_gamma   90.00
#
_symmetry.space_group_name_H-M   'P 1'
#
loop_
_entity.id
_entity.type
_entity.pdbx_description
1 polymer ?
#
loop_
_entity_poly.entity_id
_entity_poly.type
_entity_poly.pdbx_seq_one_letter_code
_entity_poly.pdbx_strand_id
1 'polypeptide(L)'
;MGAIANDWLEPLKPEFAKPYYAQLYKKVKEEYTTHQIFPPSDMIIHAFEVTPLEDVKVVILGQDPYHGDGQAHGLCFSVQPQVAIPPSLENIYKELQDDLGCYIPNNGYLEKWAKQGVLLLNTVLTVRAHQANSHRGIGWEQFTDAAIKILNQQDRPIVFILWGRPAQQKKAMLNNPHHLILEAPHPSPLSAYRGFFGSKPFSQTNRFLEEHGVAPIDWQIENI
;
A
#
# COMPACT_ATOMS: atom_id res chain seq x y z
N MET A 1 -2.91 -0.99 -19.22
CA MET A 1 -3.27 -0.54 -17.85
C MET A 1 -4.78 -0.66 -17.72
N GLY A 2 -5.25 -1.41 -16.71
CA GLY A 2 -6.68 -1.60 -16.48
C GLY A 2 -7.39 -0.31 -16.12
N ALA A 3 -8.70 -0.26 -16.37
CA ALA A 3 -9.53 0.88 -15.97
C ALA A 3 -10.09 0.65 -14.56
N ILE A 4 -10.09 1.70 -13.73
CA ILE A 4 -10.75 1.67 -12.42
C ILE A 4 -12.27 1.64 -12.67
N ALA A 5 -12.96 0.63 -12.11
CA ALA A 5 -14.38 0.40 -12.37
C ALA A 5 -15.28 0.57 -11.14
N ASN A 6 -14.72 0.83 -9.96
CA ASN A 6 -15.48 1.02 -8.72
C ASN A 6 -15.59 2.51 -8.33
N ASP A 7 -15.94 2.78 -7.08
CA ASP A 7 -16.16 4.14 -6.55
C ASP A 7 -14.92 5.04 -6.48
N TRP A 8 -13.72 4.51 -6.76
CA TRP A 8 -12.52 5.30 -6.98
C TRP A 8 -12.55 6.10 -8.29
N LEU A 9 -13.34 5.65 -9.27
CA LEU A 9 -13.34 6.25 -10.61
C LEU A 9 -13.72 7.74 -10.58
N GLU A 10 -14.85 8.07 -9.97
CA GLU A 10 -15.36 9.46 -10.03
C GLU A 10 -14.43 10.48 -9.35
N PRO A 11 -13.91 10.24 -8.11
CA PRO A 11 -12.99 11.19 -7.50
C PRO A 11 -11.62 11.26 -8.18
N LEU A 12 -11.15 10.18 -8.84
CA LEU A 12 -9.88 10.17 -9.58
C LEU A 12 -9.99 10.67 -11.01
N LYS A 13 -11.20 10.78 -11.55
CA LYS A 13 -11.45 11.18 -12.94
C LYS A 13 -10.77 12.49 -13.36
N PRO A 14 -10.71 13.55 -12.51
CA PRO A 14 -9.97 14.77 -12.85
C PRO A 14 -8.49 14.53 -13.14
N GLU A 15 -7.85 13.55 -12.50
CA GLU A 15 -6.44 13.23 -12.75
C GLU A 15 -6.21 12.71 -14.15
N PHE A 16 -7.15 11.92 -14.70
CA PHE A 16 -7.03 11.35 -16.04
C PHE A 16 -7.04 12.40 -17.15
N ALA A 17 -7.59 13.58 -16.88
CA ALA A 17 -7.63 14.71 -17.83
C ALA A 17 -6.37 15.60 -17.76
N LYS A 18 -5.51 15.41 -16.78
CA LYS A 18 -4.30 16.24 -16.60
C LYS A 18 -3.18 15.82 -17.55
N PRO A 19 -2.36 16.78 -18.05
CA PRO A 19 -1.27 16.47 -18.98
C PRO A 19 -0.27 15.45 -18.44
N TYR A 20 0.06 15.49 -17.14
CA TYR A 20 1.01 14.53 -16.56
C TYR A 20 0.52 13.09 -16.70
N TYR A 21 -0.79 12.87 -16.58
CA TYR A 21 -1.35 11.51 -16.65
C TYR A 21 -1.24 10.92 -18.06
N ALA A 22 -1.48 11.73 -19.08
CA ALA A 22 -1.28 11.29 -20.47
C ALA A 22 0.18 10.91 -20.74
N GLN A 23 1.13 11.69 -20.22
CA GLN A 23 2.56 11.39 -20.33
C GLN A 23 2.94 10.13 -19.55
N LEU A 24 2.42 9.97 -18.33
CA LEU A 24 2.61 8.78 -17.51
C LEU A 24 2.09 7.53 -18.21
N TYR A 25 0.86 7.59 -18.72
CA TYR A 25 0.24 6.48 -19.44
C TYR A 25 1.07 6.04 -20.65
N LYS A 26 1.49 7.02 -21.47
CA LYS A 26 2.34 6.77 -22.62
C LYS A 26 3.67 6.12 -22.22
N LYS A 27 4.32 6.67 -21.19
CA LYS A 27 5.61 6.15 -20.69
C LYS A 27 5.48 4.72 -20.16
N VAL A 28 4.47 4.44 -19.34
CA VAL A 28 4.24 3.11 -18.80
C VAL A 28 3.95 2.11 -19.90
N LYS A 29 3.11 2.47 -20.87
CA LYS A 29 2.81 1.62 -22.02
C LYS A 29 4.07 1.27 -22.82
N GLU A 30 4.92 2.26 -23.07
CA GLU A 30 6.21 2.07 -23.75
C GLU A 30 7.13 1.13 -22.94
N GLU A 31 7.22 1.33 -21.64
CA GLU A 31 8.04 0.50 -20.76
C GLU A 31 7.63 -0.98 -20.81
N TYR A 32 6.33 -1.29 -20.82
CA TYR A 32 5.87 -2.67 -20.95
C TYR A 32 6.18 -3.32 -22.29
N THR A 33 6.41 -2.53 -23.35
CA THR A 33 6.79 -3.05 -24.66
C THR A 33 8.30 -3.24 -24.82
N THR A 34 9.12 -2.49 -24.06
CA THR A 34 10.58 -2.43 -24.24
C THR A 34 11.36 -3.10 -23.10
N HIS A 35 10.75 -3.31 -21.95
CA HIS A 35 11.38 -3.86 -20.76
C HIS A 35 10.45 -4.86 -20.08
N GLN A 36 11.04 -5.69 -19.21
CA GLN A 36 10.24 -6.47 -18.26
C GLN A 36 9.86 -5.56 -17.09
N ILE A 37 8.55 -5.40 -16.86
CA ILE A 37 7.99 -4.50 -15.86
C ILE A 37 7.16 -5.31 -14.86
N PHE A 38 7.22 -4.92 -13.60
CA PHE A 38 6.37 -5.46 -12.54
C PHE A 38 5.49 -4.36 -11.92
N PRO A 39 4.30 -4.71 -11.42
CA PRO A 39 3.60 -6.00 -11.57
C PRO A 39 3.13 -6.21 -13.01
N PRO A 40 2.51 -7.35 -13.35
CA PRO A 40 1.81 -7.50 -14.64
C PRO A 40 0.82 -6.36 -14.87
N SER A 41 0.62 -5.97 -16.12
CA SER A 41 -0.13 -4.75 -16.45
C SER A 41 -1.58 -4.73 -15.96
N ASP A 42 -2.20 -5.90 -15.81
CA ASP A 42 -3.54 -6.06 -15.24
C ASP A 42 -3.58 -5.93 -13.70
N MET A 43 -2.43 -5.88 -13.05
CA MET A 43 -2.29 -5.74 -11.60
C MET A 43 -1.85 -4.36 -11.12
N ILE A 44 -1.61 -3.41 -12.01
CA ILE A 44 -1.08 -2.09 -11.65
C ILE A 44 -1.98 -1.37 -10.64
N ILE A 45 -3.31 -1.44 -10.84
CA ILE A 45 -4.30 -0.75 -9.99
C ILE A 45 -5.01 -1.70 -9.03
N HIS A 46 -4.45 -2.88 -8.79
CA HIS A 46 -5.10 -3.93 -7.99
C HIS A 46 -5.48 -3.47 -6.58
N ALA A 47 -4.67 -2.61 -5.95
CA ALA A 47 -4.98 -2.07 -4.64
C ALA A 47 -6.33 -1.33 -4.62
N PHE A 48 -6.60 -0.53 -5.65
CA PHE A 48 -7.88 0.19 -5.78
C PHE A 48 -9.04 -0.76 -6.10
N GLU A 49 -8.81 -1.79 -6.88
CA GLU A 49 -9.84 -2.76 -7.27
C GLU A 49 -10.31 -3.61 -6.08
N VAL A 50 -9.37 -4.09 -5.28
CA VAL A 50 -9.68 -4.95 -4.12
C VAL A 50 -10.27 -4.15 -2.96
N THR A 51 -9.86 -2.89 -2.79
CA THR A 51 -10.30 -2.04 -1.69
C THR A 51 -11.02 -0.81 -2.24
N PRO A 52 -12.35 -0.87 -2.47
CA PRO A 52 -13.14 0.30 -2.85
C PRO A 52 -12.96 1.45 -1.87
N LEU A 53 -13.12 2.68 -2.34
CA LEU A 53 -12.93 3.89 -1.52
C LEU A 53 -13.78 3.86 -0.25
N GLU A 54 -15.05 3.51 -0.37
CA GLU A 54 -15.99 3.45 0.77
C GLU A 54 -15.60 2.40 1.81
N ASP A 55 -14.84 1.38 1.42
CA ASP A 55 -14.42 0.29 2.30
C ASP A 55 -13.08 0.56 3.00
N VAL A 56 -12.33 1.59 2.60
CA VAL A 56 -11.01 1.88 3.19
C VAL A 56 -11.14 2.24 4.67
N LYS A 57 -10.51 1.45 5.51
CA LYS A 57 -10.40 1.66 6.96
C LYS A 57 -8.97 2.01 7.37
N VAL A 58 -8.00 1.45 6.65
CA VAL A 58 -6.58 1.58 6.94
C VAL A 58 -5.84 1.81 5.62
N VAL A 59 -4.84 2.66 5.64
CA VAL A 59 -3.95 2.89 4.51
C VAL A 59 -2.53 2.57 4.95
N ILE A 60 -1.86 1.67 4.24
CA ILE A 60 -0.43 1.40 4.41
C ILE A 60 0.25 1.84 3.11
N LEU A 61 1.22 2.74 3.21
CA LEU A 61 1.96 3.24 2.06
C LEU A 61 3.29 2.50 1.90
N GLY A 62 3.49 1.92 0.71
CA GLY A 62 4.79 1.42 0.28
C GLY A 62 5.44 2.39 -0.70
N GLN A 63 6.63 2.06 -1.19
CA GLN A 63 7.38 2.89 -2.14
C GLN A 63 7.11 2.45 -3.58
N ASP A 64 7.83 1.47 -4.07
CA ASP A 64 7.61 0.87 -5.38
C ASP A 64 7.44 -0.66 -5.27
N PRO A 65 6.95 -1.33 -6.33
CA PRO A 65 6.76 -2.77 -6.29
C PRO A 65 8.08 -3.52 -6.10
N TYR A 66 8.00 -4.75 -5.59
CA TYR A 66 9.13 -5.66 -5.64
C TYR A 66 9.58 -5.85 -7.09
N HIS A 67 10.89 -5.84 -7.30
CA HIS A 67 11.48 -5.93 -8.64
C HIS A 67 12.03 -7.31 -9.00
N GLY A 68 11.84 -8.31 -8.12
CA GLY A 68 12.17 -9.70 -8.38
C GLY A 68 11.07 -10.43 -9.14
N ASP A 69 11.45 -11.49 -9.83
CA ASP A 69 10.53 -12.27 -10.66
C ASP A 69 9.39 -12.87 -9.82
N GLY A 70 8.17 -12.71 -10.27
CA GLY A 70 6.98 -13.33 -9.69
C GLY A 70 6.54 -12.80 -8.32
N GLN A 71 7.15 -11.74 -7.80
CA GLN A 71 6.84 -11.19 -6.46
C GLN A 71 5.62 -10.28 -6.46
N ALA A 72 5.69 -9.18 -7.20
CA ALA A 72 4.68 -8.10 -7.15
C ALA A 72 3.36 -8.48 -7.79
N HIS A 73 2.26 -8.11 -7.14
CA HIS A 73 0.90 -8.29 -7.68
C HIS A 73 -0.03 -7.09 -7.41
N GLY A 74 0.55 -5.91 -7.17
CA GLY A 74 -0.20 -4.65 -7.05
C GLY A 74 -0.62 -4.26 -5.64
N LEU A 75 -0.20 -4.98 -4.62
CA LEU A 75 -0.41 -4.66 -3.20
C LEU A 75 0.93 -4.46 -2.52
N CYS A 76 1.14 -3.31 -1.87
CA CYS A 76 2.42 -3.03 -1.22
C CYS A 76 2.75 -4.06 -0.12
N PHE A 77 4.03 -4.39 0.01
CA PHE A 77 4.58 -5.43 0.93
C PHE A 77 4.15 -6.86 0.62
N SER A 78 3.09 -7.08 -0.15
CA SER A 78 2.56 -8.40 -0.48
C SER A 78 3.34 -9.04 -1.63
N VAL A 79 3.49 -10.37 -1.56
CA VAL A 79 4.04 -11.18 -2.66
C VAL A 79 3.06 -12.28 -3.05
N GLN A 80 3.26 -12.86 -4.22
CA GLN A 80 2.48 -14.02 -4.68
C GLN A 80 2.63 -15.20 -3.69
N PRO A 81 1.62 -16.09 -3.58
CA PRO A 81 1.60 -17.13 -2.56
C PRO A 81 2.81 -18.08 -2.56
N GLN A 82 3.36 -18.36 -3.73
CA GLN A 82 4.46 -19.32 -3.91
C GLN A 82 5.85 -18.70 -3.73
N VAL A 83 5.94 -17.40 -3.49
CA VAL A 83 7.20 -16.68 -3.38
C VAL A 83 7.64 -16.61 -1.92
N ALA A 84 8.96 -16.66 -1.69
CA ALA A 84 9.52 -16.49 -0.34
C ALA A 84 9.13 -15.12 0.26
N ILE A 85 8.86 -15.12 1.54
CA ILE A 85 8.48 -13.90 2.27
C ILE A 85 9.68 -12.93 2.28
N PRO A 86 9.53 -11.70 1.75
CA PRO A 86 10.63 -10.72 1.77
C PRO A 86 10.99 -10.27 3.19
N PRO A 87 12.24 -9.81 3.40
CA PRO A 87 12.72 -9.44 4.74
C PRO A 87 11.89 -8.37 5.47
N SER A 88 11.41 -7.35 4.75
CA SER A 88 10.53 -6.34 5.37
C SER A 88 9.22 -6.94 5.84
N LEU A 89 8.63 -7.85 5.07
CA LEU A 89 7.39 -8.53 5.44
C LEU A 89 7.60 -9.52 6.59
N GLU A 90 8.75 -10.20 6.64
CA GLU A 90 9.11 -11.01 7.81
C GLU A 90 9.09 -10.18 9.10
N ASN A 91 9.62 -8.97 9.05
CA ASN A 91 9.64 -8.05 10.19
C ASN A 91 8.23 -7.54 10.53
N ILE A 92 7.39 -7.28 9.53
CA ILE A 92 5.98 -6.94 9.74
C ILE A 92 5.28 -8.09 10.50
N TYR A 93 5.51 -9.33 10.09
CA TYR A 93 4.95 -10.51 10.75
C TYR A 93 5.47 -10.72 12.18
N LYS A 94 6.76 -10.42 12.42
CA LYS A 94 7.31 -10.46 13.78
C LYS A 94 6.65 -9.43 14.70
N GLU A 95 6.46 -8.21 14.22
CA GLU A 95 5.77 -7.19 14.98
C GLU A 95 4.30 -7.57 15.21
N LEU A 96 3.64 -8.15 14.22
CA LEU A 96 2.26 -8.63 14.35
C LEU A 96 2.15 -9.74 15.41
N GLN A 97 3.11 -10.66 15.46
CA GLN A 97 3.18 -11.70 16.49
C GLN A 97 3.37 -11.08 17.88
N ASP A 98 4.28 -10.14 18.03
CA ASP A 98 4.55 -9.49 19.30
C ASP A 98 3.39 -8.60 19.77
N ASP A 99 2.71 -7.94 18.84
CA ASP A 99 1.62 -7.01 19.11
C ASP A 99 0.29 -7.72 19.42
N LEU A 100 -0.08 -8.70 18.61
CA LEU A 100 -1.40 -9.35 18.67
C LEU A 100 -1.36 -10.86 18.95
N GLY A 101 -0.18 -11.47 19.03
CA GLY A 101 -0.07 -12.91 19.25
C GLY A 101 -0.41 -13.75 18.02
N CYS A 102 -0.45 -13.17 16.84
CA CYS A 102 -0.65 -13.92 15.60
C CYS A 102 0.51 -14.88 15.34
N TYR A 103 0.24 -16.06 14.77
CA TYR A 103 1.33 -16.91 14.31
C TYR A 103 1.93 -16.35 13.01
N ILE A 104 3.20 -16.63 12.75
CA ILE A 104 3.87 -16.24 11.52
C ILE A 104 3.43 -17.20 10.40
N PRO A 105 2.78 -16.69 9.33
CA PRO A 105 2.28 -17.54 8.26
C PRO A 105 3.40 -18.06 7.35
N ASN A 106 3.08 -19.04 6.53
CA ASN A 106 4.01 -19.64 5.58
C ASN A 106 4.02 -18.95 4.21
N ASN A 107 3.35 -17.82 4.07
CA ASN A 107 3.24 -17.08 2.82
C ASN A 107 3.17 -15.58 3.08
N GLY A 108 3.45 -14.79 2.04
CA GLY A 108 3.39 -13.32 2.10
C GLY A 108 2.24 -12.72 1.30
N TYR A 109 1.15 -13.44 1.10
CA TYR A 109 0.01 -12.99 0.31
C TYR A 109 -1.02 -12.25 1.16
N LEU A 110 -1.05 -10.92 1.07
CA LEU A 110 -1.78 -10.04 1.98
C LEU A 110 -3.20 -9.66 1.48
N GLU A 111 -3.73 -10.32 0.48
CA GLU A 111 -5.03 -9.93 -0.08
C GLU A 111 -6.17 -9.98 0.95
N LYS A 112 -6.09 -10.83 1.94
CA LYS A 112 -7.05 -10.87 3.07
C LYS A 112 -7.14 -9.52 3.78
N TRP A 113 -6.02 -8.82 3.97
CA TRP A 113 -6.04 -7.48 4.57
C TRP A 113 -6.77 -6.50 3.65
N ALA A 114 -6.42 -6.52 2.35
CA ALA A 114 -7.01 -5.62 1.37
C ALA A 114 -8.53 -5.80 1.28
N LYS A 115 -9.02 -7.03 1.31
CA LYS A 115 -10.46 -7.35 1.29
C LYS A 115 -11.22 -6.87 2.52
N GLN A 116 -10.53 -6.59 3.62
CA GLN A 116 -11.12 -6.05 4.84
C GLN A 116 -11.10 -4.52 4.92
N GLY A 117 -10.53 -3.84 3.93
CA GLY A 117 -10.45 -2.40 3.90
C GLY A 117 -9.06 -1.84 4.21
N VAL A 118 -8.02 -2.65 4.14
CA VAL A 118 -6.62 -2.18 4.21
C VAL A 118 -6.14 -1.86 2.80
N LEU A 119 -6.05 -0.58 2.46
CA LEU A 119 -5.50 -0.14 1.18
C LEU A 119 -3.97 -0.26 1.23
N LEU A 120 -3.44 -1.24 0.51
CA LEU A 120 -2.00 -1.51 0.41
C LEU A 120 -1.44 -0.81 -0.84
N LEU A 121 -1.12 0.46 -0.70
CA LEU A 121 -0.80 1.34 -1.84
C LEU A 121 0.69 1.67 -1.90
N ASN A 122 1.36 1.28 -2.99
CA ASN A 122 2.66 1.84 -3.34
C ASN A 122 2.49 3.26 -3.91
N THR A 123 3.42 4.16 -3.63
CA THR A 123 3.40 5.51 -4.20
C THR A 123 3.85 5.54 -5.66
N VAL A 124 4.64 4.56 -6.07
CA VAL A 124 5.01 4.29 -7.47
C VAL A 124 4.47 2.90 -7.81
N LEU A 125 3.69 2.78 -8.88
CA LEU A 125 2.90 1.57 -9.14
C LEU A 125 3.54 0.57 -10.10
N THR A 126 4.68 0.92 -10.70
CA THR A 126 5.43 0.06 -11.61
C THR A 126 6.93 0.13 -11.34
N VAL A 127 7.66 -0.89 -11.79
CA VAL A 127 9.12 -0.95 -11.66
C VAL A 127 9.70 -1.83 -12.76
N ARG A 128 10.89 -1.51 -13.27
CA ARG A 128 11.64 -2.41 -14.16
C ARG A 128 12.19 -3.59 -13.35
N ALA A 129 12.17 -4.77 -13.94
CA ALA A 129 12.76 -5.97 -13.35
C ALA A 129 14.20 -5.71 -12.90
N HIS A 130 14.49 -6.08 -11.66
CA HIS A 130 15.81 -5.99 -11.03
C HIS A 130 16.39 -4.57 -10.90
N GLN A 131 15.56 -3.53 -11.06
CA GLN A 131 15.98 -2.12 -11.00
C GLN A 131 15.08 -1.33 -10.05
N ALA A 132 15.35 -1.43 -8.75
CA ALA A 132 14.63 -0.66 -7.72
C ALA A 132 14.62 0.84 -8.05
N ASN A 133 13.49 1.50 -7.79
CA ASN A 133 13.28 2.93 -8.03
C ASN A 133 13.36 3.37 -9.50
N SER A 134 13.36 2.44 -10.45
CA SER A 134 13.52 2.77 -11.88
C SER A 134 12.38 3.61 -12.47
N HIS A 135 11.19 3.56 -11.91
CA HIS A 135 10.04 4.38 -12.34
C HIS A 135 9.72 5.55 -11.39
N ARG A 136 10.63 5.83 -10.46
CA ARG A 136 10.50 7.01 -9.61
C ARG A 136 10.55 8.28 -10.47
N GLY A 137 9.62 9.22 -10.23
CA GLY A 137 9.60 10.51 -10.90
C GLY A 137 8.98 10.52 -12.30
N ILE A 138 8.41 9.41 -12.76
CA ILE A 138 7.73 9.40 -14.08
C ILE A 138 6.29 9.91 -14.04
N GLY A 139 5.73 10.13 -12.84
CA GLY A 139 4.39 10.69 -12.65
C GLY A 139 3.48 9.90 -11.71
N TRP A 140 3.86 8.69 -11.28
CA TRP A 140 3.05 7.89 -10.35
C TRP A 140 2.78 8.60 -9.04
N GLU A 141 3.79 9.31 -8.50
CA GLU A 141 3.68 9.99 -7.20
C GLU A 141 2.56 11.03 -7.22
N GLN A 142 2.41 11.77 -8.31
CA GLN A 142 1.32 12.76 -8.46
C GLN A 142 -0.05 12.08 -8.47
N PHE A 143 -0.17 10.94 -9.14
CA PHE A 143 -1.41 10.17 -9.19
C PHE A 143 -1.78 9.59 -7.80
N THR A 144 -0.83 8.97 -7.13
CA THR A 144 -1.06 8.39 -5.80
C THR A 144 -1.26 9.46 -4.73
N ASP A 145 -0.62 10.61 -4.85
CA ASP A 145 -0.90 11.77 -3.99
C ASP A 145 -2.35 12.23 -4.12
N ALA A 146 -2.91 12.22 -5.33
CA ALA A 146 -4.33 12.51 -5.54
C ALA A 146 -5.23 11.53 -4.77
N ALA A 147 -4.92 10.25 -4.81
CA ALA A 147 -5.64 9.23 -4.04
C ALA A 147 -5.55 9.47 -2.52
N ILE A 148 -4.37 9.81 -2.01
CA ILE A 148 -4.16 10.14 -0.59
C ILE A 148 -4.99 11.37 -0.18
N LYS A 149 -5.05 12.40 -1.01
CA LYS A 149 -5.87 13.59 -0.76
C LYS A 149 -7.35 13.27 -0.73
N ILE A 150 -7.82 12.39 -1.61
CA ILE A 150 -9.21 11.91 -1.61
C ILE A 150 -9.53 11.21 -0.28
N LEU A 151 -8.63 10.35 0.18
CA LEU A 151 -8.79 9.65 1.47
C LEU A 151 -8.78 10.63 2.64
N ASN A 152 -7.92 11.65 2.62
CA ASN A 152 -7.91 12.67 3.66
C ASN A 152 -9.23 13.43 3.77
N GLN A 153 -9.95 13.62 2.66
CA GLN A 153 -11.21 14.35 2.61
C GLN A 153 -12.44 13.55 3.10
N GLN A 154 -12.28 12.25 3.38
CA GLN A 154 -13.38 11.43 3.86
C GLN A 154 -13.81 11.84 5.28
N ASP A 155 -15.11 11.95 5.53
CA ASP A 155 -15.68 12.35 6.83
C ASP A 155 -15.82 11.20 7.83
N ARG A 156 -15.12 10.12 7.61
CA ARG A 156 -15.13 8.93 8.46
C ARG A 156 -13.72 8.60 8.94
N PRO A 157 -13.58 7.85 10.06
CA PRO A 157 -12.27 7.50 10.60
C PRO A 157 -11.48 6.60 9.64
N ILE A 158 -10.24 6.99 9.35
CA ILE A 158 -9.28 6.18 8.59
C ILE A 158 -7.95 6.21 9.34
N VAL A 159 -7.27 5.08 9.39
CA VAL A 159 -5.92 4.98 9.97
C VAL A 159 -4.89 4.99 8.84
N PHE A 160 -3.94 5.91 8.91
CA PHE A 160 -2.80 5.97 7.99
C PHE A 160 -1.55 5.45 8.71
N ILE A 161 -0.98 4.38 8.21
CA ILE A 161 0.25 3.77 8.75
C ILE A 161 1.41 4.16 7.83
N LEU A 162 2.33 4.96 8.35
CA LEU A 162 3.42 5.57 7.61
C LEU A 162 4.77 5.05 8.12
N TRP A 163 5.34 4.09 7.43
CA TRP A 163 6.61 3.47 7.76
C TRP A 163 7.75 4.04 6.92
N GLY A 164 8.71 4.69 7.60
CA GLY A 164 9.88 5.30 6.98
C GLY A 164 9.63 6.71 6.45
N ARG A 165 10.71 7.39 6.13
CA ARG A 165 10.68 8.82 5.74
C ARG A 165 9.83 9.10 4.50
N PRO A 166 9.95 8.35 3.40
CA PRO A 166 9.15 8.65 2.20
C PRO A 166 7.64 8.59 2.46
N ALA A 167 7.16 7.62 3.23
CA ALA A 167 5.76 7.55 3.63
C ALA A 167 5.38 8.69 4.58
N GLN A 168 6.23 8.99 5.57
CA GLN A 168 5.99 10.05 6.55
C GLN A 168 5.92 11.45 5.92
N GLN A 169 6.59 11.68 4.79
CA GLN A 169 6.46 12.94 4.03
C GLN A 169 5.02 13.19 3.56
N LYS A 170 4.22 12.15 3.37
CA LYS A 170 2.81 12.27 2.98
C LYS A 170 1.92 12.82 4.09
N LYS A 171 2.40 12.81 5.34
CA LYS A 171 1.69 13.42 6.48
C LYS A 171 1.33 14.88 6.25
N ALA A 172 2.11 15.61 5.46
CA ALA A 172 1.81 17.01 5.12
C ALA A 172 0.46 17.18 4.40
N MET A 173 -0.06 16.13 3.77
CA MET A 173 -1.38 16.12 3.11
C MET A 173 -2.51 15.65 4.03
N LEU A 174 -2.20 15.17 5.24
CA LEU A 174 -3.15 14.52 6.15
C LEU A 174 -3.48 15.48 7.30
N ASN A 175 -4.48 16.31 7.11
CA ASN A 175 -4.88 17.33 8.08
C ASN A 175 -6.30 17.14 8.64
N ASN A 176 -6.97 16.05 8.28
CA ASN A 176 -8.33 15.79 8.74
C ASN A 176 -8.31 15.17 10.16
N PRO A 177 -8.94 15.82 11.16
CA PRO A 177 -8.91 15.36 12.54
C PRO A 177 -9.67 14.05 12.80
N HIS A 178 -10.47 13.58 11.84
CA HIS A 178 -11.14 12.28 11.96
C HIS A 178 -10.18 11.10 11.84
N HIS A 179 -9.00 11.30 11.28
CA HIS A 179 -8.04 10.24 10.97
C HIS A 179 -6.99 10.07 12.05
N LEU A 180 -6.50 8.84 12.21
CA LEU A 180 -5.34 8.51 13.02
C LEU A 180 -4.12 8.31 12.12
N ILE A 181 -3.00 8.92 12.48
CA ILE A 181 -1.72 8.73 11.78
C ILE A 181 -0.75 8.01 12.72
N LEU A 182 -0.29 6.84 12.30
CA LEU A 182 0.70 6.05 13.02
C LEU A 182 2.01 6.07 12.22
N GLU A 183 3.09 6.48 12.88
CA GLU A 183 4.42 6.59 12.28
C GLU A 183 5.39 5.65 12.97
N ALA A 184 6.28 5.05 12.20
CA ALA A 184 7.41 4.27 12.71
C ALA A 184 8.52 4.24 11.65
N PRO A 185 9.77 3.87 12.03
CA PRO A 185 10.78 3.51 11.05
C PRO A 185 10.31 2.40 10.12
N HIS A 186 10.93 2.29 8.96
CA HIS A 186 10.59 1.28 7.97
C HIS A 186 10.88 -0.14 8.52
N PRO A 187 10.05 -1.15 8.20
CA PRO A 187 10.27 -2.54 8.63
C PRO A 187 11.47 -3.24 8.00
N SER A 188 12.16 -2.61 7.05
CA SER A 188 13.42 -3.15 6.51
C SER A 188 14.40 -3.56 7.63
N PRO A 189 15.18 -4.65 7.46
CA PRO A 189 16.25 -5.02 8.39
C PRO A 189 17.23 -3.88 8.70
N LEU A 190 17.36 -2.91 7.78
CA LEU A 190 18.25 -1.75 7.96
C LEU A 190 17.74 -0.75 9.01
N SER A 191 16.45 -0.77 9.36
CA SER A 191 15.83 0.24 10.21
C SER A 191 14.84 -0.29 11.26
N ALA A 192 14.41 -1.55 11.15
CA ALA A 192 13.36 -2.10 12.00
C ALA A 192 13.69 -2.03 13.51
N TYR A 193 14.95 -2.19 13.88
CA TYR A 193 15.42 -2.12 15.27
C TYR A 193 15.51 -0.69 15.83
N ARG A 194 15.26 0.32 15.00
CA ARG A 194 15.29 1.73 15.41
C ARG A 194 13.93 2.26 15.85
N GLY A 195 12.94 1.39 16.06
CA GLY A 195 11.62 1.76 16.56
C GLY A 195 10.44 1.22 15.78
N PHE A 196 10.64 0.43 14.71
CA PHE A 196 9.55 -0.31 14.09
C PHE A 196 9.08 -1.42 15.02
N PHE A 197 9.99 -2.26 15.52
CA PHE A 197 9.67 -3.25 16.53
C PHE A 197 9.25 -2.57 17.83
N GLY A 198 8.11 -2.97 18.36
CA GLY A 198 7.49 -2.37 19.55
C GLY A 198 6.57 -1.19 19.26
N SER A 199 6.42 -0.77 17.99
CA SER A 199 5.51 0.33 17.62
C SER A 199 4.02 -0.04 17.72
N LYS A 200 3.69 -1.33 17.71
CA LYS A 200 2.33 -1.86 17.90
C LYS A 200 1.26 -1.21 17.03
N PRO A 201 1.47 -1.12 15.71
CA PRO A 201 0.53 -0.41 14.83
C PRO A 201 -0.80 -1.15 14.69
N PHE A 202 -0.79 -2.48 14.80
CA PHE A 202 -1.97 -3.31 14.54
C PHE A 202 -3.00 -3.21 15.66
N SER A 203 -2.56 -3.30 16.92
CA SER A 203 -3.44 -3.12 18.09
C SER A 203 -3.94 -1.69 18.20
N GLN A 204 -3.09 -0.69 17.94
CA GLN A 204 -3.50 0.71 17.94
C GLN A 204 -4.54 1.00 16.85
N THR A 205 -4.36 0.43 15.67
CA THR A 205 -5.34 0.53 14.59
C THR A 205 -6.69 -0.05 15.00
N ASN A 206 -6.70 -1.26 15.52
CA ASN A 206 -7.95 -1.93 15.89
C ASN A 206 -8.65 -1.21 17.06
N ARG A 207 -7.91 -0.72 18.04
CA ARG A 207 -8.48 0.08 19.13
C ARG A 207 -9.16 1.33 18.60
N PHE A 208 -8.49 2.08 17.71
CA PHE A 208 -9.06 3.28 17.11
C PHE A 208 -10.33 2.97 16.31
N LEU A 209 -10.33 1.91 15.50
CA LEU A 209 -11.50 1.51 14.72
C LEU A 209 -12.68 1.15 15.64
N GLU A 210 -12.44 0.34 16.67
CA GLU A 210 -13.48 -0.06 17.64
C GLU A 210 -14.05 1.14 18.40
N GLU A 211 -13.21 2.08 18.85
CA GLU A 211 -13.63 3.31 19.51
C GLU A 211 -14.54 4.19 18.64
N HIS A 212 -14.46 4.03 17.32
CA HIS A 212 -15.27 4.77 16.33
C HIS A 212 -16.40 3.92 15.73
N GLY A 213 -16.69 2.77 16.31
CA GLY A 213 -17.77 1.89 15.85
C GLY A 213 -17.51 1.18 14.53
N VAL A 214 -16.24 1.05 14.15
CA VAL A 214 -15.82 0.36 12.92
C VAL A 214 -15.24 -1.01 13.28
N ALA A 215 -15.62 -2.04 12.53
CA ALA A 215 -15.11 -3.38 12.76
C ALA A 215 -13.57 -3.43 12.65
N PRO A 216 -12.89 -4.07 13.61
CA PRO A 216 -11.43 -4.18 13.57
C PRO A 216 -10.98 -5.07 12.40
N ILE A 217 -9.69 -5.01 12.10
CA ILE A 217 -9.07 -5.86 11.09
C ILE A 217 -8.64 -7.17 11.73
N ASP A 218 -8.98 -8.29 11.10
CA ASP A 218 -8.36 -9.58 11.37
C ASP A 218 -7.03 -9.65 10.62
N TRP A 219 -5.94 -9.41 11.36
CA TRP A 219 -4.60 -9.31 10.80
C TRP A 219 -3.94 -10.66 10.53
N GLN A 220 -4.51 -11.77 11.02
CA GLN A 220 -3.92 -13.08 10.81
C GLN A 220 -4.01 -13.48 9.32
N ILE A 221 -2.87 -13.76 8.71
CA ILE A 221 -2.81 -14.42 7.42
C ILE A 221 -2.69 -15.93 7.67
N GLU A 222 -3.57 -16.70 7.07
CA GLU A 222 -3.56 -18.15 7.22
C GLU A 222 -2.45 -18.80 6.40
N ASN A 223 -2.03 -19.97 6.82
CA ASN A 223 -1.15 -20.83 6.02
C ASN A 223 -1.87 -21.32 4.76
N ILE A 224 -1.12 -21.51 3.71
CA ILE A 224 -1.60 -22.05 2.43
C ILE A 224 -1.02 -23.45 2.21
#